data_7fd55b842f257cf2501cc1c0d3bc0da9
#
_entry.id   7fd55b842f257cf2501cc1c0d3bc0da9
#
_cell.length_a   1.000
_cell.length_b   1.000
_cell.length_c   1.000
_cell.angle_alpha   90.00
_cell.angle_beta   90.00
_cell.angle_gamma   90.00
#
_symmetry.space_group_name_H-M   'P 1'
#
loop_
_entity.id
_entity.type
_entity.pdbx_description
1 polymer ?
#
loop_
_entity_poly.entity_id
_entity_poly.type
_entity_poly.pdbx_seq_one_letter_code
_entity_poly.pdbx_strand_id
1 'polypeptide(L)'
;MQGTMHTKPAAFQRLRSGTGFEVGSLLQVFASLLWLPQAGLLAYSLQRLMDGAGIAAVYLPAVLIFILGLIRSVCDAAGVRRIFKTARAELSLMREQVAASLAARSPLDAARPASGLAASVMAEQAEAVIPYLTRYRPARLRTMVVPLAILIVVTPLSWIAALVLLVAAPLIPIFMALVGWRAKAASEAQMVEMGGMNAFLLDRLRGLATLRTLGAIEATALRLHASAQTLRMRTMAVLRIAFLSSAVLELFAALGVAMVAVYIGFHLLGQLEYGAWGTRLTLGQGVFILLLSPAFFEPLRELSAVWHDRAAGEAALDALDNLTADGLLLPDAGTTSNAAAATARAAPTVLIQQLSFAHQGSSTSVFDRLDLQIAAGERVAIMAASGGGKSSLLALIAGLLPLPHGSIIIDGVPLSASSVLGLRKRMAWIGQKPHIFAGSVHANVALRRDDVSATDVAAALKFAELEGVAQARPGIALGEGGGGLSGGEAVRLALARAAADAHADLLLVDEPTAHLDQATAQQVTDALLRLAQDKTMIVATHDPVLAARMDRVILLQAEEQA
;
A
#
# COMPACT_ATOMS: atom_id res chain seq x y z
N MET A 1 -0.17 12.07 -30.71
CA MET A 1 -1.20 11.38 -29.91
C MET A 1 -1.06 9.88 -30.14
N GLN A 2 -0.14 9.23 -29.44
CA GLN A 2 -0.03 7.77 -29.40
C GLN A 2 -0.73 7.33 -28.12
N GLY A 3 -1.86 6.62 -28.26
CA GLY A 3 -2.58 6.03 -27.16
C GLY A 3 -1.73 4.94 -26.53
N THR A 4 -1.21 5.21 -25.35
CA THR A 4 -0.63 4.19 -24.47
C THR A 4 -1.74 3.22 -24.10
N MET A 5 -1.71 2.03 -24.71
CA MET A 5 -2.47 0.89 -24.20
C MET A 5 -2.07 0.71 -22.74
N HIS A 6 -2.96 1.07 -21.81
CA HIS A 6 -2.84 0.72 -20.41
C HIS A 6 -2.84 -0.81 -20.30
N THR A 7 -1.67 -1.40 -20.27
CA THR A 7 -1.52 -2.77 -19.79
C THR A 7 -2.05 -2.80 -18.36
N LYS A 8 -3.05 -3.65 -18.11
CA LYS A 8 -3.62 -3.80 -16.76
C LYS A 8 -2.51 -4.09 -15.76
N PRO A 9 -2.51 -3.45 -14.58
CA PRO A 9 -1.47 -3.63 -13.57
C PRO A 9 -1.24 -5.11 -13.26
N ALA A 10 0.00 -5.47 -12.98
CA ALA A 10 0.39 -6.87 -12.74
C ALA A 10 -0.35 -7.50 -11.55
N ALA A 11 -0.68 -6.72 -10.51
CA ALA A 11 -1.53 -7.13 -9.39
C ALA A 11 -2.95 -7.48 -9.85
N PHE A 12 -3.49 -6.77 -10.85
CA PHE A 12 -4.81 -7.03 -11.41
C PHE A 12 -4.90 -8.36 -12.17
N GLN A 13 -3.80 -8.79 -12.80
CA GLN A 13 -3.76 -10.08 -13.51
C GLN A 13 -3.75 -11.27 -12.55
N ARG A 14 -3.09 -11.15 -11.40
CA ARG A 14 -3.03 -12.21 -10.37
C ARG A 14 -4.35 -12.42 -9.64
N LEU A 15 -5.15 -11.36 -9.42
CA LEU A 15 -6.48 -11.45 -8.80
C LEU A 15 -7.49 -12.28 -9.63
N ARG A 16 -7.18 -12.61 -10.89
CA ARG A 16 -8.07 -13.41 -11.75
C ARG A 16 -8.04 -14.91 -11.46
N SER A 17 -7.05 -15.45 -10.77
CA SER A 17 -6.78 -16.89 -10.70
C SER A 17 -7.05 -17.55 -9.34
N GLY A 18 -7.67 -16.88 -8.38
CA GLY A 18 -7.96 -17.46 -7.07
C GLY A 18 -9.19 -18.37 -7.07
N THR A 19 -9.00 -19.70 -7.13
CA THR A 19 -10.08 -20.70 -7.02
C THR A 19 -10.99 -20.50 -5.81
N GLY A 20 -10.47 -19.92 -4.71
CA GLY A 20 -11.23 -19.60 -3.50
C GLY A 20 -12.29 -18.52 -3.71
N PHE A 21 -12.05 -17.52 -4.58
CA PHE A 21 -13.02 -16.50 -4.95
C PHE A 21 -14.15 -17.06 -5.80
N GLU A 22 -13.83 -17.89 -6.77
CA GLU A 22 -14.81 -18.49 -7.67
C GLU A 22 -15.78 -19.38 -6.89
N VAL A 23 -15.26 -20.28 -6.07
CA VAL A 23 -16.09 -21.16 -5.23
C VAL A 23 -16.94 -20.37 -4.24
N GLY A 24 -16.38 -19.35 -3.58
CA GLY A 24 -17.13 -18.52 -2.64
C GLY A 24 -18.24 -17.71 -3.33
N SER A 25 -17.98 -17.14 -4.49
CA SER A 25 -18.96 -16.40 -5.28
C SER A 25 -20.06 -17.31 -5.85
N LEU A 26 -19.70 -18.51 -6.29
CA LEU A 26 -20.69 -19.53 -6.76
C LEU A 26 -21.59 -19.98 -5.61
N LEU A 27 -21.07 -20.18 -4.40
CA LEU A 27 -21.88 -20.50 -3.22
C LEU A 27 -22.90 -19.41 -2.91
N GLN A 28 -22.54 -18.13 -3.05
CA GLN A 28 -23.47 -17.01 -2.84
C GLN A 28 -24.52 -16.93 -3.95
N VAL A 29 -24.14 -17.15 -5.20
CA VAL A 29 -25.11 -17.24 -6.33
C VAL A 29 -26.06 -18.39 -6.10
N PHE A 30 -25.57 -19.57 -5.74
CA PHE A 30 -26.40 -20.73 -5.43
C PHE A 30 -27.36 -20.43 -4.28
N ALA A 31 -26.88 -19.83 -3.20
CA ALA A 31 -27.71 -19.40 -2.08
C ALA A 31 -28.84 -18.44 -2.53
N SER A 32 -28.54 -17.50 -3.44
CA SER A 32 -29.56 -16.59 -4.00
C SER A 32 -30.57 -17.33 -4.87
N LEU A 33 -30.15 -18.31 -5.66
CA LEU A 33 -31.03 -19.11 -6.52
C LEU A 33 -31.95 -20.05 -5.74
N LEU A 34 -31.61 -20.46 -4.51
CA LEU A 34 -32.47 -21.25 -3.64
C LEU A 34 -33.77 -20.53 -3.27
N TRP A 35 -33.83 -19.20 -3.48
CA TRP A 35 -35.09 -18.47 -3.35
C TRP A 35 -36.15 -18.89 -4.36
N LEU A 36 -35.79 -19.33 -5.57
CA LEU A 36 -36.74 -19.76 -6.60
C LEU A 36 -37.59 -20.94 -6.14
N PRO A 37 -37.02 -22.09 -5.69
CA PRO A 37 -37.82 -23.19 -5.18
C PRO A 37 -38.57 -22.84 -3.87
N GLN A 38 -38.01 -21.98 -3.01
CA GLN A 38 -38.73 -21.51 -1.81
C GLN A 38 -39.99 -20.72 -2.19
N ALA A 39 -39.87 -19.75 -3.10
CA ALA A 39 -41.02 -18.99 -3.62
C ALA A 39 -42.05 -19.89 -4.33
N GLY A 40 -41.57 -20.90 -5.06
CA GLY A 40 -42.42 -21.89 -5.69
C GLY A 40 -43.23 -22.72 -4.68
N LEU A 41 -42.61 -23.19 -3.61
CA LEU A 41 -43.27 -23.92 -2.54
C LEU A 41 -44.28 -23.06 -1.76
N LEU A 42 -43.95 -21.77 -1.53
CA LEU A 42 -44.88 -20.80 -0.93
C LEU A 42 -46.13 -20.61 -1.84
N ALA A 43 -45.91 -20.36 -3.10
CA ALA A 43 -46.97 -20.18 -4.08
C ALA A 43 -47.84 -21.44 -4.23
N TYR A 44 -47.23 -22.62 -4.27
CA TYR A 44 -47.91 -23.90 -4.30
C TYR A 44 -48.76 -24.11 -3.02
N SER A 45 -48.23 -23.80 -1.84
CA SER A 45 -48.95 -23.92 -0.60
C SER A 45 -50.19 -23.04 -0.58
N LEU A 46 -50.08 -21.80 -1.08
CA LEU A 46 -51.20 -20.88 -1.15
C LEU A 46 -52.28 -21.37 -2.13
N GLN A 47 -51.88 -21.87 -3.32
CA GLN A 47 -52.81 -22.43 -4.31
C GLN A 47 -53.57 -23.62 -3.69
N ARG A 48 -52.90 -24.56 -3.03
CA ARG A 48 -53.51 -25.74 -2.41
C ARG A 48 -54.54 -25.36 -1.31
N LEU A 49 -54.26 -24.31 -0.53
CA LEU A 49 -55.20 -23.79 0.44
C LEU A 49 -56.46 -23.23 -0.21
N MET A 50 -56.29 -22.48 -1.31
CA MET A 50 -57.43 -21.94 -2.08
C MET A 50 -58.27 -23.05 -2.74
N ASP A 51 -57.61 -24.13 -3.18
CA ASP A 51 -58.28 -25.30 -3.77
C ASP A 51 -59.00 -26.16 -2.70
N GLY A 52 -58.99 -25.77 -1.43
CA GLY A 52 -59.66 -26.47 -0.34
C GLY A 52 -58.96 -27.73 0.19
N ALA A 53 -57.67 -27.92 -0.09
CA ALA A 53 -56.93 -29.11 0.29
C ALA A 53 -56.62 -29.20 1.80
N GLY A 54 -56.98 -28.19 2.58
CA GLY A 54 -56.80 -28.14 4.04
C GLY A 54 -55.35 -27.88 4.47
N ILE A 55 -55.15 -27.64 5.76
CA ILE A 55 -53.85 -27.27 6.34
C ILE A 55 -52.81 -28.39 6.22
N ALA A 56 -53.25 -29.65 6.17
CA ALA A 56 -52.34 -30.80 6.02
C ALA A 56 -51.47 -30.76 4.74
N ALA A 57 -51.99 -30.16 3.65
CA ALA A 57 -51.27 -30.00 2.41
C ALA A 57 -50.11 -29.01 2.46
N VAL A 58 -50.01 -28.19 3.51
CA VAL A 58 -48.98 -27.17 3.67
C VAL A 58 -47.79 -27.66 4.54
N TYR A 59 -47.94 -28.72 5.33
CA TYR A 59 -46.86 -29.18 6.24
C TYR A 59 -45.59 -29.57 5.51
N LEU A 60 -45.69 -30.38 4.46
CA LEU A 60 -44.51 -30.80 3.72
C LEU A 60 -43.82 -29.61 3.00
N PRO A 61 -44.51 -28.75 2.25
CA PRO A 61 -43.92 -27.52 1.71
C PRO A 61 -43.25 -26.66 2.82
N ALA A 62 -43.87 -26.47 3.97
CA ALA A 62 -43.32 -25.65 5.04
C ALA A 62 -41.99 -26.23 5.57
N VAL A 63 -41.89 -27.53 5.77
CA VAL A 63 -40.65 -28.21 6.15
C VAL A 63 -39.58 -28.05 5.07
N LEU A 64 -39.95 -28.19 3.80
CA LEU A 64 -39.00 -28.01 2.67
C LEU A 64 -38.50 -26.57 2.60
N ILE A 65 -39.36 -25.58 2.77
CA ILE A 65 -38.98 -24.16 2.84
C ILE A 65 -37.97 -23.91 3.95
N PHE A 66 -38.23 -24.48 5.13
CA PHE A 66 -37.30 -24.36 6.25
C PHE A 66 -35.93 -24.98 5.96
N ILE A 67 -35.91 -26.21 5.42
CA ILE A 67 -34.65 -26.88 5.02
C ILE A 67 -33.90 -26.08 3.96
N LEU A 68 -34.58 -25.63 2.92
CA LEU A 68 -33.97 -24.78 1.88
C LEU A 68 -33.44 -23.47 2.46
N GLY A 69 -34.14 -22.87 3.42
CA GLY A 69 -33.68 -21.67 4.15
C GLY A 69 -32.41 -21.92 4.94
N LEU A 70 -32.31 -23.06 5.58
CA LEU A 70 -31.11 -23.46 6.32
C LEU A 70 -29.92 -23.67 5.36
N ILE A 71 -30.13 -24.42 4.28
CA ILE A 71 -29.10 -24.63 3.25
C ILE A 71 -28.64 -23.30 2.65
N ARG A 72 -29.60 -22.40 2.32
CA ARG A 72 -29.30 -21.06 1.82
C ARG A 72 -28.39 -20.28 2.78
N SER A 73 -28.74 -20.24 4.07
CA SER A 73 -27.95 -19.52 5.07
C SER A 73 -26.55 -20.10 5.27
N VAL A 74 -26.44 -21.43 5.26
CA VAL A 74 -25.12 -22.11 5.36
C VAL A 74 -24.25 -21.83 4.15
N CYS A 75 -24.82 -21.94 2.94
CA CYS A 75 -24.10 -21.65 1.70
C CYS A 75 -23.64 -20.20 1.61
N ASP A 76 -24.51 -19.24 1.98
CA ASP A 76 -24.16 -17.84 1.97
C ASP A 76 -23.03 -17.54 2.99
N ALA A 77 -23.18 -17.99 4.23
CA ALA A 77 -22.17 -17.82 5.28
C ALA A 77 -20.82 -18.48 4.91
N ALA A 78 -20.85 -19.66 4.31
CA ALA A 78 -19.65 -20.35 3.83
C ALA A 78 -18.99 -19.57 2.66
N GLY A 79 -19.80 -19.04 1.75
CA GLY A 79 -19.35 -18.21 0.63
C GLY A 79 -18.66 -16.95 1.13
N VAL A 80 -19.30 -16.18 2.02
CA VAL A 80 -18.73 -14.96 2.62
C VAL A 80 -17.41 -15.25 3.32
N ARG A 81 -17.36 -16.28 4.17
CA ARG A 81 -16.15 -16.66 4.90
C ARG A 81 -14.99 -17.02 3.96
N ARG A 82 -15.27 -17.77 2.88
CA ARG A 82 -14.24 -18.15 1.91
C ARG A 82 -13.69 -16.94 1.17
N ILE A 83 -14.57 -16.10 0.65
CA ILE A 83 -14.16 -14.87 -0.06
C ILE A 83 -13.33 -13.98 0.84
N PHE A 84 -13.76 -13.76 2.09
CA PHE A 84 -13.04 -12.91 3.03
C PHE A 84 -11.65 -13.45 3.37
N LYS A 85 -11.53 -14.77 3.64
CA LYS A 85 -10.22 -15.40 3.91
C LYS A 85 -9.28 -15.27 2.72
N THR A 86 -9.79 -15.52 1.51
CA THR A 86 -8.98 -15.39 0.30
C THR A 86 -8.57 -13.93 0.05
N ALA A 87 -9.49 -12.97 0.23
CA ALA A 87 -9.20 -11.55 0.09
C ALA A 87 -8.09 -11.07 1.05
N ARG A 88 -8.15 -11.52 2.30
CA ARG A 88 -7.12 -11.19 3.29
C ARG A 88 -5.76 -11.82 2.97
N ALA A 89 -5.75 -13.07 2.53
CA ALA A 89 -4.51 -13.74 2.12
C ALA A 89 -3.87 -13.03 0.91
N GLU A 90 -4.66 -12.69 -0.10
CA GLU A 90 -4.18 -11.96 -1.28
C GLU A 90 -3.63 -10.57 -0.92
N LEU A 91 -4.34 -9.81 -0.07
CA LEU A 91 -3.85 -8.51 0.40
C LEU A 91 -2.54 -8.64 1.17
N SER A 92 -2.39 -9.67 2.00
CA SER A 92 -1.15 -9.92 2.74
C SER A 92 0.02 -10.24 1.81
N LEU A 93 -0.21 -11.07 0.78
CA LEU A 93 0.79 -11.36 -0.24
C LEU A 93 1.20 -10.11 -1.06
N MET A 94 0.23 -9.26 -1.41
CA MET A 94 0.52 -7.99 -2.09
C MET A 94 1.40 -7.08 -1.22
N ARG A 95 1.07 -6.96 0.06
CA ARG A 95 1.86 -6.17 1.01
C ARG A 95 3.28 -6.71 1.16
N GLU A 96 3.44 -8.02 1.24
CA GLU A 96 4.75 -8.69 1.30
C GLU A 96 5.57 -8.39 0.04
N GLN A 97 4.97 -8.49 -1.14
CA GLN A 97 5.62 -8.20 -2.42
C GLN A 97 6.04 -6.73 -2.52
N VAL A 98 5.16 -5.79 -2.11
CA VAL A 98 5.49 -4.36 -2.08
C VAL A 98 6.62 -4.09 -1.09
N ALA A 99 6.57 -4.67 0.11
CA ALA A 99 7.63 -4.52 1.10
C ALA A 99 8.97 -5.06 0.60
N ALA A 100 8.96 -6.24 -0.03
CA ALA A 100 10.15 -6.82 -0.64
C ALA A 100 10.70 -5.96 -1.79
N SER A 101 9.83 -5.43 -2.66
CA SER A 101 10.22 -4.52 -3.73
C SER A 101 10.85 -3.22 -3.18
N LEU A 102 10.23 -2.61 -2.16
CA LEU A 102 10.76 -1.40 -1.53
C LEU A 102 12.09 -1.65 -0.80
N ALA A 103 12.26 -2.83 -0.19
CA ALA A 103 13.50 -3.23 0.46
C ALA A 103 14.63 -3.50 -0.55
N ALA A 104 14.30 -3.98 -1.74
CA ALA A 104 15.25 -4.22 -2.82
C ALA A 104 15.75 -2.93 -3.52
N ARG A 105 15.11 -1.78 -3.27
CA ARG A 105 15.51 -0.49 -3.87
C ARG A 105 16.65 0.15 -3.10
N SER A 106 17.54 0.79 -3.86
CA SER A 106 18.58 1.64 -3.28
C SER A 106 17.99 2.74 -2.40
N PRO A 107 18.57 3.01 -1.21
CA PRO A 107 18.18 4.17 -0.40
C PRO A 107 18.48 5.51 -1.09
N LEU A 108 19.32 5.51 -2.12
CA LEU A 108 19.74 6.69 -2.91
C LEU A 108 18.95 6.85 -4.21
N ASP A 109 17.92 6.03 -4.43
CA ASP A 109 17.02 6.18 -5.57
C ASP A 109 16.17 7.44 -5.43
N ALA A 110 16.37 8.40 -6.34
CA ALA A 110 15.61 9.65 -6.36
C ALA A 110 14.10 9.43 -6.65
N ALA A 111 13.75 8.33 -7.33
CA ALA A 111 12.37 7.93 -7.61
C ALA A 111 11.72 7.13 -6.47
N ARG A 112 12.44 6.88 -5.37
CA ARG A 112 11.92 6.15 -4.23
C ARG A 112 10.74 6.91 -3.60
N PRO A 113 9.58 6.27 -3.43
CA PRO A 113 8.43 6.92 -2.81
C PRO A 113 8.76 7.32 -1.36
N ALA A 114 8.25 8.48 -0.93
CA ALA A 114 8.40 8.92 0.45
C ALA A 114 7.87 7.85 1.42
N SER A 115 8.58 7.61 2.51
CA SER A 115 8.23 6.55 3.49
C SER A 115 6.81 6.69 4.04
N GLY A 116 6.35 7.93 4.29
CA GLY A 116 5.00 8.21 4.73
C GLY A 116 3.93 7.84 3.68
N LEU A 117 4.20 8.09 2.40
CA LEU A 117 3.32 7.68 1.31
C LEU A 117 3.25 6.15 1.22
N ALA A 118 4.39 5.47 1.21
CA ALA A 118 4.44 4.01 1.17
C ALA A 118 3.71 3.38 2.36
N ALA A 119 3.90 3.91 3.56
CA ALA A 119 3.20 3.46 4.77
C ALA A 119 1.68 3.67 4.68
N SER A 120 1.22 4.85 4.23
CA SER A 120 -0.21 5.15 4.05
C SER A 120 -0.85 4.24 2.99
N VAL A 121 -0.18 4.04 1.84
CA VAL A 121 -0.68 3.14 0.79
C VAL A 121 -0.79 1.71 1.31
N MET A 122 0.23 1.19 1.99
CA MET A 122 0.26 -0.19 2.49
C MET A 122 -0.68 -0.43 3.67
N ALA A 123 -0.81 0.53 4.59
CA ALA A 123 -1.62 0.36 5.80
C ALA A 123 -3.10 0.70 5.59
N GLU A 124 -3.38 1.85 4.96
CA GLU A 124 -4.72 2.42 4.88
C GLU A 124 -5.37 2.19 3.50
N GLN A 125 -4.73 2.66 2.41
CA GLN A 125 -5.34 2.62 1.09
C GLN A 125 -5.55 1.18 0.59
N ALA A 126 -4.60 0.28 0.87
CA ALA A 126 -4.69 -1.14 0.50
C ALA A 126 -5.91 -1.85 1.12
N GLU A 127 -6.46 -1.37 2.25
CA GLU A 127 -7.67 -1.94 2.83
C GLU A 127 -8.90 -1.78 1.91
N ALA A 128 -8.91 -0.79 1.00
CA ALA A 128 -9.98 -0.64 0.03
C ALA A 128 -10.09 -1.80 -0.98
N VAL A 129 -9.05 -2.62 -1.11
CA VAL A 129 -9.08 -3.86 -1.91
C VAL A 129 -10.04 -4.89 -1.31
N ILE A 130 -10.22 -4.91 0.02
CA ILE A 130 -11.10 -5.89 0.70
C ILE A 130 -12.57 -5.72 0.29
N PRO A 131 -13.22 -4.53 0.42
CA PRO A 131 -14.59 -4.33 -0.07
C PRO A 131 -14.75 -4.62 -1.56
N TYR A 132 -13.78 -4.22 -2.39
CA TYR A 132 -13.78 -4.54 -3.81
C TYR A 132 -13.88 -6.05 -4.08
N LEU A 133 -13.08 -6.86 -3.37
CA LEU A 133 -13.04 -8.31 -3.54
C LEU A 133 -14.24 -9.00 -2.87
N THR A 134 -14.65 -8.56 -1.68
CA THR A 134 -15.66 -9.28 -0.87
C THR A 134 -17.09 -8.86 -1.16
N ARG A 135 -17.30 -7.64 -1.66
CA ARG A 135 -18.64 -7.09 -1.90
C ARG A 135 -18.92 -6.87 -3.40
N TYR A 136 -18.05 -6.12 -4.10
CA TYR A 136 -18.31 -5.77 -5.49
C TYR A 136 -18.25 -6.98 -6.44
N ARG A 137 -17.19 -7.80 -6.37
CA ARG A 137 -17.04 -8.95 -7.29
C ARG A 137 -18.18 -9.97 -7.17
N PRO A 138 -18.59 -10.41 -5.96
CA PRO A 138 -19.74 -11.32 -5.82
C PRO A 138 -21.06 -10.67 -6.24
N ALA A 139 -21.30 -9.39 -5.91
CA ALA A 139 -22.51 -8.67 -6.32
C ALA A 139 -22.61 -8.61 -7.84
N ARG A 140 -21.51 -8.35 -8.56
CA ARG A 140 -21.47 -8.36 -10.03
C ARG A 140 -21.89 -9.72 -10.60
N LEU A 141 -21.40 -10.83 -10.04
CA LEU A 141 -21.75 -12.16 -10.51
C LEU A 141 -23.22 -12.48 -10.22
N ARG A 142 -23.74 -12.14 -9.03
CA ARG A 142 -25.17 -12.29 -8.68
C ARG A 142 -26.06 -11.50 -9.63
N THR A 143 -25.68 -10.27 -9.97
CA THR A 143 -26.43 -9.42 -10.91
C THR A 143 -26.52 -9.99 -12.31
N MET A 144 -25.52 -10.77 -12.74
CA MET A 144 -25.56 -11.44 -14.04
C MET A 144 -26.43 -12.70 -14.05
N VAL A 145 -26.37 -13.48 -12.97
CA VAL A 145 -26.97 -14.83 -12.95
C VAL A 145 -28.39 -14.82 -12.41
N VAL A 146 -28.67 -14.15 -11.29
CA VAL A 146 -29.95 -14.24 -10.60
C VAL A 146 -31.11 -13.64 -11.42
N PRO A 147 -31.01 -12.42 -11.99
CA PRO A 147 -32.07 -11.87 -12.82
C PRO A 147 -32.34 -12.73 -14.06
N LEU A 148 -31.31 -13.26 -14.69
CA LEU A 148 -31.44 -14.14 -15.85
C LEU A 148 -32.20 -15.42 -15.50
N ALA A 149 -31.87 -16.05 -14.37
CA ALA A 149 -32.55 -17.25 -13.87
C ALA A 149 -34.03 -16.97 -13.58
N ILE A 150 -34.33 -15.83 -12.97
CA ILE A 150 -35.72 -15.40 -12.72
C ILE A 150 -36.48 -15.20 -14.04
N LEU A 151 -35.88 -14.54 -15.04
CA LEU A 151 -36.50 -14.36 -16.36
C LEU A 151 -36.79 -15.71 -17.03
N ILE A 152 -35.85 -16.66 -16.99
CA ILE A 152 -36.05 -18.00 -17.57
C ILE A 152 -37.25 -18.71 -16.93
N VAL A 153 -37.47 -18.53 -15.62
CA VAL A 153 -38.58 -19.17 -14.89
C VAL A 153 -39.93 -18.42 -15.08
N VAL A 154 -39.89 -17.07 -15.19
CA VAL A 154 -41.09 -16.25 -15.31
C VAL A 154 -41.64 -16.24 -16.76
N THR A 155 -40.78 -16.25 -17.77
CA THR A 155 -41.16 -16.19 -19.18
C THR A 155 -42.18 -17.27 -19.60
N PRO A 156 -42.03 -18.56 -19.23
CA PRO A 156 -43.02 -19.59 -19.54
C PRO A 156 -44.39 -19.39 -18.89
N LEU A 157 -44.44 -18.67 -17.75
CA LEU A 157 -45.67 -18.37 -17.04
C LEU A 157 -46.36 -17.13 -17.63
N SER A 158 -45.57 -16.05 -17.82
CA SER A 158 -46.09 -14.80 -18.39
C SER A 158 -44.96 -14.03 -19.08
N TRP A 159 -45.13 -13.88 -20.42
CA TRP A 159 -44.18 -13.09 -21.20
C TRP A 159 -44.30 -11.58 -20.92
N ILE A 160 -45.50 -11.07 -20.55
CA ILE A 160 -45.65 -9.65 -20.17
C ILE A 160 -44.96 -9.36 -18.86
N ALA A 161 -45.13 -10.19 -17.84
CA ALA A 161 -44.39 -10.02 -16.56
C ALA A 161 -42.87 -10.05 -16.80
N ALA A 162 -42.37 -10.98 -17.59
CA ALA A 162 -40.97 -11.06 -17.98
C ALA A 162 -40.52 -9.81 -18.76
N LEU A 163 -41.33 -9.30 -19.69
CA LEU A 163 -41.04 -8.09 -20.47
C LEU A 163 -40.94 -6.85 -19.56
N VAL A 164 -41.87 -6.69 -18.61
CA VAL A 164 -41.84 -5.59 -17.63
C VAL A 164 -40.55 -5.61 -16.84
N LEU A 165 -40.15 -6.78 -16.32
CA LEU A 165 -38.88 -6.96 -15.60
C LEU A 165 -37.67 -6.66 -16.50
N LEU A 166 -37.67 -7.18 -17.73
CA LEU A 166 -36.60 -7.00 -18.70
C LEU A 166 -36.43 -5.53 -19.13
N VAL A 167 -37.51 -4.77 -19.30
CA VAL A 167 -37.47 -3.34 -19.66
C VAL A 167 -37.03 -2.49 -18.47
N ALA A 168 -37.48 -2.83 -17.26
CA ALA A 168 -37.11 -2.10 -16.05
C ALA A 168 -35.63 -2.32 -15.64
N ALA A 169 -35.06 -3.50 -15.92
CA ALA A 169 -33.69 -3.83 -15.53
C ALA A 169 -32.63 -2.88 -16.10
N PRO A 170 -32.59 -2.55 -17.39
CA PRO A 170 -31.57 -1.68 -17.97
C PRO A 170 -31.69 -0.21 -17.54
N LEU A 171 -32.85 0.25 -17.10
CA LEU A 171 -33.06 1.63 -16.62
C LEU A 171 -32.15 1.92 -15.41
N ILE A 172 -31.95 0.92 -14.55
CA ILE A 172 -31.11 1.03 -13.35
C ILE A 172 -29.65 1.32 -13.73
N PRO A 173 -28.92 0.47 -14.49
CA PRO A 173 -27.52 0.73 -14.84
C PRO A 173 -27.35 1.95 -15.77
N ILE A 174 -28.30 2.26 -16.63
CA ILE A 174 -28.25 3.47 -17.50
C ILE A 174 -28.28 4.72 -16.63
N PHE A 175 -29.23 4.79 -15.70
CA PHE A 175 -29.34 5.93 -14.80
C PHE A 175 -28.13 6.02 -13.86
N MET A 176 -27.63 4.88 -13.38
CA MET A 176 -26.40 4.82 -12.57
C MET A 176 -25.17 5.31 -13.33
N ALA A 177 -25.05 5.00 -14.62
CA ALA A 177 -23.98 5.54 -15.45
C ALA A 177 -24.07 7.06 -15.60
N LEU A 178 -25.26 7.58 -15.84
CA LEU A 178 -25.51 9.02 -15.99
C LEU A 178 -25.19 9.80 -14.72
N VAL A 179 -25.63 9.30 -13.57
CA VAL A 179 -25.36 9.91 -12.27
C VAL A 179 -23.91 9.67 -11.84
N GLY A 180 -23.36 8.50 -12.17
CA GLY A 180 -21.98 8.12 -11.83
C GLY A 180 -20.93 9.06 -12.40
N TRP A 181 -21.10 9.58 -13.60
CA TRP A 181 -20.18 10.57 -14.17
C TRP A 181 -20.15 11.86 -13.36
N ARG A 182 -21.31 12.35 -12.91
CA ARG A 182 -21.39 13.54 -12.03
C ARG A 182 -20.82 13.24 -10.63
N ALA A 183 -21.10 12.05 -10.11
CA ALA A 183 -20.58 11.61 -8.83
C ALA A 183 -19.04 11.53 -8.83
N LYS A 184 -18.43 11.01 -9.92
CA LYS A 184 -16.98 10.93 -10.09
C LYS A 184 -16.35 12.32 -10.04
N ALA A 185 -16.83 13.27 -10.86
CA ALA A 185 -16.30 14.63 -10.87
C ALA A 185 -16.41 15.34 -9.51
N ALA A 186 -17.54 15.15 -8.80
CA ALA A 186 -17.75 15.70 -7.47
C ALA A 186 -16.79 15.07 -6.43
N SER A 187 -16.56 13.76 -6.50
CA SER A 187 -15.65 13.03 -5.61
C SER A 187 -14.20 13.42 -5.85
N GLU A 188 -13.76 13.55 -7.10
CA GLU A 188 -12.42 14.02 -7.44
C GLU A 188 -12.15 15.43 -6.88
N ALA A 189 -13.12 16.35 -7.05
CA ALA A 189 -13.03 17.69 -6.50
C ALA A 189 -12.96 17.69 -4.95
N GLN A 190 -13.69 16.78 -4.28
CA GLN A 190 -13.62 16.62 -2.82
C GLN A 190 -12.27 16.07 -2.38
N MET A 191 -11.71 15.08 -3.06
CA MET A 191 -10.42 14.48 -2.73
C MET A 191 -9.27 15.48 -2.85
N VAL A 192 -9.27 16.32 -3.90
CA VAL A 192 -8.29 17.40 -4.08
C VAL A 192 -8.36 18.38 -2.92
N GLU A 193 -9.56 18.83 -2.52
CA GLU A 193 -9.73 19.75 -1.41
C GLU A 193 -9.29 19.16 -0.06
N MET A 194 -9.62 17.87 0.18
CA MET A 194 -9.20 17.16 1.39
C MET A 194 -7.68 17.00 1.45
N GLY A 195 -7.04 16.64 0.34
CA GLY A 195 -5.58 16.58 0.23
C GLY A 195 -4.91 17.91 0.49
N GLY A 196 -5.44 18.99 -0.08
CA GLY A 196 -4.97 20.36 0.15
C GLY A 196 -5.08 20.79 1.62
N MET A 197 -6.21 20.50 2.27
CA MET A 197 -6.41 20.82 3.69
C MET A 197 -5.45 20.02 4.59
N ASN A 198 -5.25 18.73 4.33
CA ASN A 198 -4.32 17.92 5.11
C ASN A 198 -2.87 18.40 4.96
N ALA A 199 -2.44 18.71 3.74
CA ALA A 199 -1.12 19.27 3.49
C ALA A 199 -0.93 20.62 4.21
N PHE A 200 -1.95 21.51 4.14
CA PHE A 200 -1.96 22.78 4.84
C PHE A 200 -1.85 22.61 6.36
N LEU A 201 -2.62 21.68 6.96
CA LEU A 201 -2.57 21.39 8.39
C LEU A 201 -1.18 20.90 8.83
N LEU A 202 -0.61 19.92 8.12
CA LEU A 202 0.70 19.38 8.44
C LEU A 202 1.81 20.44 8.35
N ASP A 203 1.76 21.29 7.33
CA ASP A 203 2.71 22.39 7.16
C ASP A 203 2.61 23.39 8.33
N ARG A 204 1.38 23.77 8.71
CA ARG A 204 1.16 24.72 9.81
C ARG A 204 1.50 24.15 11.19
N LEU A 205 1.25 22.85 11.42
CA LEU A 205 1.68 22.18 12.65
C LEU A 205 3.20 22.11 12.76
N ARG A 206 3.90 21.84 11.67
CA ARG A 206 5.38 21.86 11.63
C ARG A 206 5.94 23.27 11.88
N GLY A 207 5.28 24.30 11.33
CA GLY A 207 5.65 25.69 11.48
C GLY A 207 5.02 26.41 12.69
N LEU A 208 4.44 25.69 13.66
CA LEU A 208 3.66 26.30 14.75
C LEU A 208 4.48 27.29 15.60
N ALA A 209 5.75 27.02 15.85
CA ALA A 209 6.64 27.94 16.56
C ALA A 209 6.77 29.27 15.82
N THR A 210 6.97 29.24 14.50
CA THR A 210 7.07 30.42 13.65
C THR A 210 5.75 31.20 13.61
N LEU A 211 4.61 30.50 13.48
CA LEU A 211 3.29 31.11 13.51
C LEU A 211 3.02 31.85 14.84
N ARG A 212 3.46 31.23 15.94
CA ARG A 212 3.31 31.79 17.28
C ARG A 212 4.17 33.05 17.47
N THR A 213 5.43 33.01 17.04
CA THR A 213 6.35 34.17 17.15
C THR A 213 5.94 35.32 16.26
N LEU A 214 5.33 35.04 15.09
CA LEU A 214 4.85 36.09 14.17
C LEU A 214 3.41 36.54 14.47
N GLY A 215 2.73 36.04 15.50
CA GLY A 215 1.35 36.39 15.83
C GLY A 215 0.32 35.97 14.76
N ALA A 216 0.66 35.03 13.87
CA ALA A 216 -0.15 34.64 12.70
C ALA A 216 -1.15 33.49 12.95
N ILE A 217 -1.38 33.12 14.22
CA ILE A 217 -2.26 32.00 14.58
C ILE A 217 -3.69 32.25 14.14
N GLU A 218 -4.23 33.46 14.44
CA GLU A 218 -5.63 33.78 14.16
C GLU A 218 -5.92 33.82 12.65
N ALA A 219 -5.03 34.42 11.86
CA ALA A 219 -5.12 34.42 10.40
C ALA A 219 -5.06 33.00 9.82
N THR A 220 -4.26 32.13 10.41
CA THR A 220 -4.16 30.72 10.02
C THR A 220 -5.43 29.95 10.37
N ALA A 221 -6.02 30.18 11.54
CA ALA A 221 -7.28 29.59 11.97
C ALA A 221 -8.45 30.00 11.06
N LEU A 222 -8.53 31.27 10.65
CA LEU A 222 -9.54 31.75 9.70
C LEU A 222 -9.40 31.06 8.32
N ARG A 223 -8.18 30.90 7.82
CA ARG A 223 -7.93 30.17 6.56
C ARG A 223 -8.33 28.70 6.67
N LEU A 224 -7.99 28.05 7.78
CA LEU A 224 -8.38 26.65 8.03
C LEU A 224 -9.90 26.51 8.07
N HIS A 225 -10.59 27.44 8.73
CA HIS A 225 -12.05 27.46 8.78
C HIS A 225 -12.68 27.60 7.38
N ALA A 226 -12.14 28.48 6.54
CA ALA A 226 -12.59 28.66 5.15
C ALA A 226 -12.38 27.38 4.32
N SER A 227 -11.21 26.72 4.41
CA SER A 227 -10.94 25.46 3.74
C SER A 227 -11.88 24.34 4.23
N ALA A 228 -12.14 24.27 5.54
CA ALA A 228 -13.08 23.31 6.12
C ALA A 228 -14.52 23.54 5.62
N GLN A 229 -14.96 24.79 5.46
CA GLN A 229 -16.26 25.10 4.87
C GLN A 229 -16.32 24.69 3.40
N THR A 230 -15.28 24.94 2.62
CA THR A 230 -15.20 24.49 1.21
C THR A 230 -15.28 22.97 1.12
N LEU A 231 -14.52 22.25 1.94
CA LEU A 231 -14.57 20.80 2.02
C LEU A 231 -15.97 20.30 2.39
N ARG A 232 -16.63 20.94 3.37
CA ARG A 232 -18.01 20.62 3.74
C ARG A 232 -18.96 20.77 2.55
N MET A 233 -18.88 21.85 1.79
CA MET A 233 -19.73 22.07 0.60
C MET A 233 -19.49 20.99 -0.46
N ARG A 234 -18.23 20.63 -0.72
CA ARG A 234 -17.87 19.55 -1.67
C ARG A 234 -18.39 18.20 -1.19
N THR A 235 -18.22 17.87 0.09
CA THR A 235 -18.74 16.64 0.70
C THR A 235 -20.27 16.58 0.60
N MET A 236 -20.97 17.68 0.90
CA MET A 236 -22.43 17.73 0.77
C MET A 236 -22.90 17.57 -0.69
N ALA A 237 -22.15 18.07 -1.66
CA ALA A 237 -22.45 17.85 -3.08
C ALA A 237 -22.33 16.35 -3.45
N VAL A 238 -21.28 15.67 -3.01
CA VAL A 238 -21.12 14.20 -3.21
C VAL A 238 -22.27 13.44 -2.55
N LEU A 239 -22.61 13.76 -1.30
CA LEU A 239 -23.70 13.11 -0.57
C LEU A 239 -25.06 13.34 -1.25
N ARG A 240 -25.36 14.53 -1.73
CA ARG A 240 -26.62 14.80 -2.47
C ARG A 240 -26.74 13.91 -3.71
N ILE A 241 -25.65 13.76 -4.47
CA ILE A 241 -25.65 12.89 -5.66
C ILE A 241 -25.83 11.42 -5.24
N ALA A 242 -25.17 10.97 -4.16
CA ALA A 242 -25.29 9.61 -3.65
C ALA A 242 -26.73 9.30 -3.18
N PHE A 243 -27.35 10.20 -2.41
CA PHE A 243 -28.75 10.04 -1.98
C PHE A 243 -29.74 10.06 -3.14
N LEU A 244 -29.54 10.97 -4.11
CA LEU A 244 -30.38 11.01 -5.31
C LEU A 244 -30.27 9.69 -6.10
N SER A 245 -29.07 9.17 -6.26
CA SER A 245 -28.83 7.89 -6.93
C SER A 245 -29.59 6.76 -6.26
N SER A 246 -29.50 6.64 -4.93
CA SER A 246 -30.20 5.60 -4.17
C SER A 246 -31.73 5.75 -4.27
N ALA A 247 -32.25 6.97 -4.16
CA ALA A 247 -33.67 7.23 -4.24
C ALA A 247 -34.27 6.88 -5.61
N VAL A 248 -33.57 7.24 -6.69
CA VAL A 248 -34.03 6.93 -8.06
C VAL A 248 -33.97 5.43 -8.34
N LEU A 249 -32.94 4.76 -7.83
CA LEU A 249 -32.78 3.32 -7.97
C LEU A 249 -33.90 2.55 -7.27
N GLU A 250 -34.26 2.99 -6.05
CA GLU A 250 -35.38 2.44 -5.30
C GLU A 250 -36.70 2.69 -6.01
N LEU A 251 -36.88 3.90 -6.59
CA LEU A 251 -38.07 4.24 -7.36
C LEU A 251 -38.23 3.33 -8.59
N PHE A 252 -37.18 3.08 -9.38
CA PHE A 252 -37.31 2.20 -10.56
C PHE A 252 -37.57 0.74 -10.16
N ALA A 253 -36.95 0.25 -9.09
CA ALA A 253 -37.23 -1.09 -8.60
C ALA A 253 -38.69 -1.21 -8.09
N ALA A 254 -39.14 -0.24 -7.29
CA ALA A 254 -40.52 -0.21 -6.79
C ALA A 254 -41.55 -0.11 -7.94
N LEU A 255 -41.27 0.75 -8.94
CA LEU A 255 -42.13 0.87 -10.11
C LEU A 255 -42.20 -0.43 -10.91
N GLY A 256 -41.06 -1.12 -11.11
CA GLY A 256 -41.02 -2.41 -11.78
C GLY A 256 -41.88 -3.47 -11.06
N VAL A 257 -41.71 -3.58 -9.73
CA VAL A 257 -42.54 -4.49 -8.91
C VAL A 257 -44.01 -4.11 -8.94
N ALA A 258 -44.35 -2.81 -8.83
CA ALA A 258 -45.72 -2.33 -8.89
C ALA A 258 -46.39 -2.62 -10.23
N MET A 259 -45.69 -2.43 -11.35
CA MET A 259 -46.21 -2.74 -12.69
C MET A 259 -46.51 -4.24 -12.84
N VAL A 260 -45.62 -5.12 -12.34
CA VAL A 260 -45.89 -6.56 -12.34
C VAL A 260 -47.10 -6.88 -11.45
N ALA A 261 -47.21 -6.26 -10.28
CA ALA A 261 -48.33 -6.48 -9.35
C ALA A 261 -49.68 -6.03 -9.97
N VAL A 262 -49.70 -4.86 -10.59
CA VAL A 262 -50.89 -4.34 -11.28
C VAL A 262 -51.30 -5.28 -12.43
N TYR A 263 -50.34 -5.67 -13.27
CA TYR A 263 -50.61 -6.61 -14.36
C TYR A 263 -51.20 -7.94 -13.86
N ILE A 264 -50.58 -8.56 -12.85
CA ILE A 264 -51.04 -9.83 -12.27
C ILE A 264 -52.44 -9.66 -11.64
N GLY A 265 -52.68 -8.56 -10.91
CA GLY A 265 -53.97 -8.26 -10.31
C GLY A 265 -55.09 -8.18 -11.36
N PHE A 266 -54.92 -7.39 -12.42
CA PHE A 266 -55.91 -7.29 -13.49
C PHE A 266 -56.10 -8.60 -14.29
N HIS A 267 -55.01 -9.37 -14.47
CA HIS A 267 -55.07 -10.66 -15.14
C HIS A 267 -55.88 -11.69 -14.31
N LEU A 268 -55.65 -11.76 -13.00
CA LEU A 268 -56.39 -12.65 -12.09
C LEU A 268 -57.87 -12.25 -11.95
N LEU A 269 -58.19 -10.94 -12.04
CA LEU A 269 -59.56 -10.44 -12.08
C LEU A 269 -60.24 -10.68 -13.42
N GLY A 270 -59.54 -11.20 -14.43
CA GLY A 270 -60.10 -11.47 -15.77
C GLY A 270 -60.30 -10.22 -16.63
N GLN A 271 -59.74 -9.07 -16.24
CA GLN A 271 -59.83 -7.82 -17.03
C GLN A 271 -58.75 -7.72 -18.10
N LEU A 272 -57.67 -8.51 -17.99
CA LEU A 272 -56.61 -8.63 -18.99
C LEU A 272 -56.48 -10.11 -19.39
N GLU A 273 -56.81 -10.46 -20.62
CA GLU A 273 -56.81 -11.85 -21.09
C GLU A 273 -55.52 -12.26 -21.83
N TYR A 274 -54.53 -11.35 -21.96
CA TYR A 274 -53.32 -11.59 -22.71
C TYR A 274 -52.09 -11.59 -21.79
N GLY A 275 -50.98 -12.22 -22.26
CA GLY A 275 -49.68 -12.19 -21.57
C GLY A 275 -49.26 -13.48 -20.89
N ALA A 276 -50.14 -14.53 -20.89
CA ALA A 276 -49.90 -15.84 -20.29
C ALA A 276 -50.09 -17.00 -21.28
N TRP A 277 -49.58 -16.86 -22.49
CA TRP A 277 -49.56 -17.89 -23.55
C TRP A 277 -50.90 -18.57 -23.83
N GLY A 278 -52.00 -17.84 -23.71
CA GLY A 278 -53.35 -18.34 -23.98
C GLY A 278 -54.03 -19.09 -22.84
N THR A 279 -53.41 -19.19 -21.67
CA THR A 279 -53.97 -19.76 -20.44
C THR A 279 -54.09 -18.68 -19.37
N ARG A 280 -55.11 -18.80 -18.49
CA ARG A 280 -55.21 -17.88 -17.34
C ARG A 280 -54.23 -18.31 -16.26
N LEU A 281 -53.54 -17.33 -15.68
CA LEU A 281 -52.68 -17.57 -14.52
C LEU A 281 -53.50 -18.05 -13.34
N THR A 282 -53.04 -19.09 -12.67
CA THR A 282 -53.58 -19.47 -11.36
C THR A 282 -53.10 -18.48 -10.28
N LEU A 283 -53.78 -18.43 -9.15
CA LEU A 283 -53.37 -17.58 -8.02
C LEU A 283 -51.95 -17.90 -7.59
N GLY A 284 -51.61 -19.18 -7.50
CA GLY A 284 -50.24 -19.62 -7.15
C GLY A 284 -49.20 -19.10 -8.14
N GLN A 285 -49.46 -19.18 -9.45
CA GLN A 285 -48.53 -18.65 -10.44
C GLN A 285 -48.38 -17.12 -10.35
N GLY A 286 -49.47 -16.39 -10.11
CA GLY A 286 -49.42 -14.95 -9.89
C GLY A 286 -48.61 -14.57 -8.65
N VAL A 287 -48.83 -15.25 -7.54
CA VAL A 287 -48.07 -15.04 -6.30
C VAL A 287 -46.59 -15.40 -6.49
N PHE A 288 -46.30 -16.47 -7.23
CA PHE A 288 -44.92 -16.86 -7.52
C PHE A 288 -44.17 -15.75 -8.26
N ILE A 289 -44.74 -15.19 -9.30
CA ILE A 289 -44.15 -14.07 -10.08
C ILE A 289 -43.98 -12.84 -9.16
N LEU A 290 -44.97 -12.55 -8.31
CA LEU A 290 -44.89 -11.44 -7.36
C LEU A 290 -43.76 -11.59 -6.34
N LEU A 291 -43.55 -12.81 -5.83
CA LEU A 291 -42.45 -13.10 -4.91
C LEU A 291 -41.05 -13.00 -5.58
N LEU A 292 -40.97 -13.31 -6.87
CA LEU A 292 -39.71 -13.22 -7.62
C LEU A 292 -39.40 -11.79 -8.08
N SER A 293 -40.41 -10.91 -8.24
CA SER A 293 -40.18 -9.55 -8.73
C SER A 293 -39.23 -8.71 -7.87
N PRO A 294 -39.36 -8.64 -6.53
CA PRO A 294 -38.37 -7.97 -5.68
C PRO A 294 -36.97 -8.62 -5.75
N ALA A 295 -36.93 -9.97 -5.79
CA ALA A 295 -35.67 -10.73 -5.87
C ALA A 295 -34.91 -10.51 -7.20
N PHE A 296 -35.62 -10.13 -8.24
CA PHE A 296 -35.05 -9.74 -9.53
C PHE A 296 -34.21 -8.45 -9.43
N PHE A 297 -34.73 -7.44 -8.71
CA PHE A 297 -34.06 -6.14 -8.58
C PHE A 297 -33.02 -6.11 -7.47
N GLU A 298 -33.06 -7.03 -6.49
CA GLU A 298 -32.14 -7.04 -5.34
C GLU A 298 -30.66 -7.05 -5.74
N PRO A 299 -30.16 -7.94 -6.62
CA PRO A 299 -28.76 -7.94 -7.05
C PRO A 299 -28.35 -6.64 -7.75
N LEU A 300 -29.24 -6.00 -8.50
CA LEU A 300 -29.01 -4.72 -9.17
C LEU A 300 -28.82 -3.60 -8.15
N ARG A 301 -29.64 -3.58 -7.09
CA ARG A 301 -29.53 -2.62 -5.98
C ARG A 301 -28.24 -2.83 -5.21
N GLU A 302 -27.89 -4.10 -4.87
CA GLU A 302 -26.64 -4.43 -4.21
C GLU A 302 -25.42 -3.97 -5.01
N LEU A 303 -25.38 -4.25 -6.31
CA LEU A 303 -24.26 -3.83 -7.18
C LEU A 303 -24.11 -2.32 -7.19
N SER A 304 -25.22 -1.59 -7.22
CA SER A 304 -25.21 -0.13 -7.18
C SER A 304 -24.69 0.41 -5.84
N ALA A 305 -25.09 -0.20 -4.73
CA ALA A 305 -24.65 0.20 -3.39
C ALA A 305 -23.13 0.01 -3.20
N VAL A 306 -22.53 -1.00 -3.85
CA VAL A 306 -21.10 -1.32 -3.75
C VAL A 306 -20.27 -0.80 -4.95
N TRP A 307 -20.85 0.03 -5.81
CA TRP A 307 -20.15 0.56 -6.99
C TRP A 307 -18.91 1.39 -6.63
N HIS A 308 -18.99 2.12 -5.52
CA HIS A 308 -17.85 2.91 -5.01
C HIS A 308 -16.69 2.02 -4.55
N ASP A 309 -16.97 0.83 -4.03
CA ASP A 309 -15.95 -0.13 -3.61
C ASP A 309 -15.08 -0.56 -4.81
N ARG A 310 -15.63 -0.56 -6.02
CA ARG A 310 -14.87 -0.82 -7.25
C ARG A 310 -13.83 0.26 -7.50
N ALA A 311 -14.26 1.52 -7.55
CA ALA A 311 -13.36 2.63 -7.87
C ALA A 311 -12.24 2.77 -6.81
N ALA A 312 -12.60 2.65 -5.53
CA ALA A 312 -11.65 2.70 -4.43
C ALA A 312 -10.66 1.51 -4.47
N GLY A 313 -11.14 0.30 -4.76
CA GLY A 313 -10.29 -0.88 -4.85
C GLY A 313 -9.36 -0.86 -6.06
N GLU A 314 -9.83 -0.41 -7.23
CA GLU A 314 -9.00 -0.24 -8.43
C GLU A 314 -7.90 0.81 -8.18
N ALA A 315 -8.23 1.96 -7.57
CA ALA A 315 -7.26 2.99 -7.21
C ALA A 315 -6.22 2.50 -6.17
N ALA A 316 -6.64 1.68 -5.21
CA ALA A 316 -5.73 1.09 -4.23
C ALA A 316 -4.76 0.09 -4.88
N LEU A 317 -5.22 -0.71 -5.84
CA LEU A 317 -4.37 -1.61 -6.61
C LEU A 317 -3.35 -0.85 -7.45
N ASP A 318 -3.79 0.21 -8.14
CA ASP A 318 -2.91 1.09 -8.91
C ASP A 318 -1.86 1.77 -8.00
N ALA A 319 -2.25 2.19 -6.79
CA ALA A 319 -1.33 2.77 -5.82
C ALA A 319 -0.29 1.75 -5.32
N LEU A 320 -0.68 0.49 -5.08
CA LEU A 320 0.24 -0.59 -4.71
C LEU A 320 1.21 -0.92 -5.87
N ASP A 321 0.71 -0.99 -7.11
CA ASP A 321 1.55 -1.24 -8.29
C ASP A 321 2.54 -0.10 -8.53
N ASN A 322 2.14 1.16 -8.33
CA ASN A 322 3.03 2.31 -8.43
C ASN A 322 4.16 2.27 -7.39
N LEU A 323 3.92 1.69 -6.20
CA LEU A 323 4.99 1.47 -5.23
C LEU A 323 6.01 0.42 -5.69
N THR A 324 5.62 -0.51 -6.55
CA THR A 324 6.51 -1.54 -7.13
C THR A 324 7.10 -1.14 -8.49
N ALA A 325 6.72 0.03 -9.04
CA ALA A 325 7.21 0.52 -10.32
C ALA A 325 8.75 0.58 -10.36
N ASP A 326 9.32 0.61 -11.56
CA ASP A 326 10.77 0.57 -11.78
C ASP A 326 11.52 1.64 -10.98
N GLY A 327 12.64 1.25 -10.39
CA GLY A 327 13.52 2.10 -9.62
C GLY A 327 14.94 1.53 -9.58
N LEU A 328 15.85 2.28 -8.98
CA LEU A 328 17.24 1.85 -8.83
C LEU A 328 17.31 0.69 -7.81
N LEU A 329 17.63 -0.51 -8.29
CA LEU A 329 17.72 -1.70 -7.45
C LEU A 329 19.10 -1.81 -6.80
N LEU A 330 19.14 -2.36 -5.61
CA LEU A 330 20.38 -2.81 -4.98
C LEU A 330 21.00 -3.95 -5.80
N PRO A 331 22.34 -4.06 -5.84
CA PRO A 331 23.02 -5.13 -6.59
C PRO A 331 22.60 -6.56 -6.20
N ASP A 332 22.17 -6.77 -4.96
CA ASP A 332 21.70 -8.03 -4.40
C ASP A 332 20.18 -8.26 -4.51
N ALA A 333 19.47 -7.38 -5.21
CA ALA A 333 18.02 -7.51 -5.38
C ALA A 333 17.68 -8.85 -6.06
N GLY A 334 16.96 -9.72 -5.33
CA GLY A 334 16.54 -11.04 -5.81
C GLY A 334 17.52 -12.18 -5.59
N THR A 335 18.67 -11.96 -4.97
CA THR A 335 19.58 -13.04 -4.57
C THR A 335 19.26 -13.50 -3.14
N THR A 336 18.82 -14.76 -3.01
CA THR A 336 18.80 -15.47 -1.73
C THR A 336 20.21 -15.95 -1.43
N SER A 337 21.01 -15.13 -0.76
CA SER A 337 22.38 -15.52 -0.43
C SER A 337 22.42 -16.36 0.84
N ASN A 338 22.90 -17.59 0.72
CA ASN A 338 23.58 -18.32 1.80
C ASN A 338 25.01 -17.77 1.93
N ALA A 339 25.18 -16.46 2.15
CA ALA A 339 26.49 -15.90 2.44
C ALA A 339 26.94 -16.49 3.78
N ALA A 340 27.92 -17.39 3.72
CA ALA A 340 28.63 -17.86 4.92
C ALA A 340 29.04 -16.65 5.76
N ALA A 341 28.82 -16.74 7.06
CA ALA A 341 29.19 -15.67 7.99
C ALA A 341 30.66 -15.33 7.73
N ALA A 342 30.91 -14.08 7.35
CA ALA A 342 32.27 -13.59 7.22
C ALA A 342 32.88 -13.60 8.62
N THR A 343 33.80 -14.54 8.86
CA THR A 343 34.62 -14.52 10.06
C THR A 343 35.43 -13.22 10.06
N ALA A 344 35.49 -12.52 11.20
CA ALA A 344 36.31 -11.33 11.37
C ALA A 344 37.73 -11.63 10.87
N ARG A 345 38.19 -10.85 9.89
CA ARG A 345 39.50 -10.98 9.27
C ARG A 345 40.27 -9.69 9.55
N ALA A 346 41.56 -9.70 9.21
CA ALA A 346 42.37 -8.48 9.23
C ALA A 346 41.72 -7.38 8.39
N ALA A 347 42.04 -6.11 8.67
CA ALA A 347 41.58 -4.95 7.95
C ALA A 347 41.62 -5.19 6.41
N PRO A 348 40.55 -4.92 5.64
CA PRO A 348 40.50 -5.22 4.22
C PRO A 348 41.21 -4.19 3.38
N THR A 349 41.75 -4.61 2.23
CA THR A 349 42.14 -3.71 1.14
C THR A 349 40.94 -3.30 0.32
N VAL A 350 40.98 -2.09 -0.27
CA VAL A 350 39.97 -1.65 -1.24
C VAL A 350 40.68 -1.24 -2.52
N LEU A 351 40.31 -1.89 -3.63
CA LEU A 351 40.85 -1.62 -4.96
C LEU A 351 39.70 -1.26 -5.92
N ILE A 352 39.77 -0.09 -6.51
CA ILE A 352 38.84 0.43 -7.49
C ILE A 352 39.56 0.51 -8.81
N GLN A 353 39.00 -0.05 -9.87
CA GLN A 353 39.62 -0.09 -11.20
C GLN A 353 38.65 0.41 -12.26
N GLN A 354 39.07 1.41 -13.03
CA GLN A 354 38.36 1.98 -14.18
C GLN A 354 36.89 2.31 -13.88
N LEU A 355 36.61 2.83 -12.66
CA LEU A 355 35.26 3.16 -12.22
C LEU A 355 34.71 4.36 -12.98
N SER A 356 33.65 4.14 -13.75
CA SER A 356 32.87 5.21 -14.37
C SER A 356 31.44 5.19 -13.87
N PHE A 357 30.94 6.33 -13.41
CA PHE A 357 29.60 6.44 -12.81
C PHE A 357 28.95 7.78 -13.12
N ALA A 358 27.66 7.74 -13.49
CA ALA A 358 26.78 8.90 -13.59
C ALA A 358 25.46 8.61 -12.85
N HIS A 359 24.86 9.63 -12.25
CA HIS A 359 23.55 9.48 -11.65
C HIS A 359 22.46 9.27 -12.70
N GLN A 360 21.43 8.51 -12.38
CA GLN A 360 20.32 8.25 -13.28
C GLN A 360 19.63 9.56 -13.69
N GLY A 361 19.49 9.77 -15.01
CA GLY A 361 18.92 11.01 -15.56
C GLY A 361 19.91 12.18 -15.69
N SER A 362 21.18 12.02 -15.28
CA SER A 362 22.25 13.00 -15.51
C SER A 362 23.06 12.62 -16.74
N SER A 363 23.35 13.60 -17.59
CA SER A 363 24.30 13.45 -18.70
C SER A 363 25.75 13.63 -18.25
N THR A 364 25.98 14.14 -17.04
CA THR A 364 27.31 14.43 -16.50
C THR A 364 27.84 13.23 -15.73
N SER A 365 29.01 12.72 -16.11
CA SER A 365 29.73 11.70 -15.35
C SER A 365 30.20 12.25 -14.01
N VAL A 366 30.04 11.50 -12.94
CA VAL A 366 30.61 11.82 -11.62
C VAL A 366 32.04 11.29 -11.52
N PHE A 367 32.29 10.12 -12.10
CA PHE A 367 33.61 9.50 -12.21
C PHE A 367 33.81 9.01 -13.64
N ASP A 368 35.00 9.28 -14.22
CA ASP A 368 35.43 8.72 -15.49
C ASP A 368 36.76 7.96 -15.28
N ARG A 369 36.67 6.63 -15.38
CA ARG A 369 37.80 5.70 -15.21
C ARG A 369 38.66 5.94 -13.97
N LEU A 370 38.01 6.16 -12.83
CA LEU A 370 38.68 6.35 -11.55
C LEU A 370 39.38 5.07 -11.11
N ASP A 371 40.70 5.17 -10.88
CA ASP A 371 41.52 4.12 -10.26
C ASP A 371 41.92 4.57 -8.86
N LEU A 372 41.73 3.70 -7.86
CA LEU A 372 42.03 4.00 -6.47
C LEU A 372 42.40 2.73 -5.71
N GLN A 373 43.48 2.77 -4.95
CA GLN A 373 43.90 1.68 -4.08
C GLN A 373 44.05 2.19 -2.65
N ILE A 374 43.47 1.45 -1.69
CA ILE A 374 43.58 1.70 -0.24
C ILE A 374 44.13 0.44 0.40
N ALA A 375 45.21 0.60 1.19
CA ALA A 375 45.89 -0.51 1.86
C ALA A 375 45.07 -1.00 3.06
N ALA A 376 45.39 -2.21 3.52
CA ALA A 376 44.77 -2.77 4.73
C ALA A 376 45.17 -1.92 5.97
N GLY A 377 44.20 -1.52 6.77
CA GLY A 377 44.40 -0.69 7.95
C GLY A 377 44.69 0.79 7.67
N GLU A 378 44.68 1.22 6.38
CA GLU A 378 44.93 2.60 6.01
C GLU A 378 43.67 3.47 6.31
N ARG A 379 43.88 4.67 6.83
CA ARG A 379 42.87 5.69 7.08
C ARG A 379 42.99 6.78 6.02
N VAL A 380 42.03 6.86 5.12
CA VAL A 380 42.09 7.75 3.94
C VAL A 380 41.01 8.81 4.03
N ALA A 381 41.39 10.07 3.84
CA ALA A 381 40.45 11.15 3.61
C ALA A 381 40.22 11.35 2.10
N ILE A 382 38.95 11.37 1.67
CA ILE A 382 38.54 11.74 0.32
C ILE A 382 37.99 13.17 0.38
N MET A 383 38.67 14.07 -0.31
CA MET A 383 38.28 15.48 -0.40
C MET A 383 37.88 15.84 -1.83
N ALA A 384 36.83 16.61 -1.96
CA ALA A 384 36.38 17.21 -3.23
C ALA A 384 35.50 18.43 -2.92
N ALA A 385 35.25 19.26 -3.92
CA ALA A 385 34.23 20.29 -3.85
C ALA A 385 32.83 19.71 -3.52
N SER A 386 31.91 20.55 -3.08
CA SER A 386 30.52 20.12 -2.91
C SER A 386 29.96 19.60 -4.23
N GLY A 387 29.30 18.44 -4.23
CA GLY A 387 28.85 17.77 -5.45
C GLY A 387 29.92 16.92 -6.17
N GLY A 388 31.19 16.93 -5.76
CA GLY A 388 32.28 16.19 -6.38
C GLY A 388 32.26 14.66 -6.16
N GLY A 389 31.12 14.06 -5.85
CA GLY A 389 30.93 12.61 -5.83
C GLY A 389 31.39 11.86 -4.58
N LYS A 390 31.87 12.53 -3.51
CA LYS A 390 32.36 11.88 -2.29
C LYS A 390 31.40 10.84 -1.71
N SER A 391 30.17 11.25 -1.45
CA SER A 391 29.12 10.35 -0.91
C SER A 391 28.73 9.25 -1.90
N SER A 392 28.77 9.56 -3.22
CA SER A 392 28.51 8.58 -4.27
C SER A 392 29.58 7.49 -4.29
N LEU A 393 30.85 7.86 -4.10
CA LEU A 393 31.96 6.88 -4.03
C LEU A 393 31.80 5.95 -2.82
N LEU A 394 31.52 6.50 -1.64
CA LEU A 394 31.24 5.67 -0.45
C LEU A 394 30.04 4.74 -0.68
N ALA A 395 28.99 5.24 -1.32
CA ALA A 395 27.81 4.44 -1.60
C ALA A 395 28.06 3.31 -2.62
N LEU A 396 28.93 3.55 -3.62
CA LEU A 396 29.38 2.51 -4.55
C LEU A 396 30.21 1.44 -3.85
N ILE A 397 31.15 1.83 -2.97
CA ILE A 397 31.94 0.90 -2.17
C ILE A 397 31.03 0.07 -1.24
N ALA A 398 30.00 0.68 -0.64
CA ALA A 398 29.01 -0.02 0.18
C ALA A 398 28.05 -0.91 -0.64
N GLY A 399 28.11 -0.87 -1.97
CA GLY A 399 27.17 -1.59 -2.84
C GLY A 399 25.73 -1.09 -2.71
N LEU A 400 25.53 0.17 -2.32
CA LEU A 400 24.22 0.82 -2.25
C LEU A 400 23.76 1.39 -3.61
N LEU A 401 24.68 1.49 -4.53
CA LEU A 401 24.46 1.88 -5.93
C LEU A 401 24.94 0.77 -6.86
N PRO A 402 24.26 0.54 -8.00
CA PRO A 402 24.75 -0.38 -9.01
C PRO A 402 26.03 0.17 -9.64
N LEU A 403 26.93 -0.73 -9.97
CA LEU A 403 28.22 -0.44 -10.60
C LEU A 403 28.07 -0.62 -12.12
N PRO A 404 27.95 0.47 -12.92
CA PRO A 404 27.73 0.33 -14.36
C PRO A 404 29.00 -0.07 -15.12
N HIS A 405 30.15 0.51 -14.77
CA HIS A 405 31.44 0.25 -15.41
C HIS A 405 32.58 0.25 -14.40
N GLY A 406 33.58 -0.59 -14.65
CA GLY A 406 34.71 -0.78 -13.76
C GLY A 406 34.50 -1.89 -12.73
N SER A 407 35.37 -1.98 -11.73
CA SER A 407 35.29 -2.96 -10.65
C SER A 407 35.70 -2.36 -9.30
N ILE A 408 35.04 -2.84 -8.24
CA ILE A 408 35.44 -2.60 -6.85
C ILE A 408 35.74 -3.95 -6.24
N ILE A 409 36.94 -4.09 -5.68
CA ILE A 409 37.43 -5.33 -5.08
C ILE A 409 37.77 -5.03 -3.62
N ILE A 410 37.21 -5.78 -2.69
CA ILE A 410 37.41 -5.62 -1.25
C ILE A 410 38.01 -6.91 -0.71
N ASP A 411 39.23 -6.82 -0.17
CA ASP A 411 39.97 -7.97 0.34
C ASP A 411 40.08 -9.11 -0.69
N GLY A 412 40.35 -8.76 -1.95
CA GLY A 412 40.43 -9.71 -3.07
C GLY A 412 39.08 -10.22 -3.59
N VAL A 413 37.96 -9.84 -2.98
CA VAL A 413 36.61 -10.26 -3.40
C VAL A 413 35.94 -9.14 -4.22
N PRO A 414 35.56 -9.39 -5.49
CA PRO A 414 34.88 -8.40 -6.29
C PRO A 414 33.47 -8.13 -5.76
N LEU A 415 33.08 -6.84 -5.73
CA LEU A 415 31.74 -6.41 -5.36
C LEU A 415 30.75 -6.79 -6.45
N SER A 416 29.94 -7.79 -6.19
CA SER A 416 28.96 -8.36 -7.13
C SER A 416 27.66 -8.69 -6.42
N ALA A 417 26.60 -9.03 -7.17
CA ALA A 417 25.32 -9.44 -6.61
C ALA A 417 25.44 -10.61 -5.60
N SER A 418 26.36 -11.53 -5.82
CA SER A 418 26.56 -12.70 -4.93
C SER A 418 27.42 -12.42 -3.71
N SER A 419 28.32 -11.44 -3.75
CA SER A 419 29.29 -11.15 -2.67
C SER A 419 28.89 -9.96 -1.79
N VAL A 420 28.09 -9.01 -2.31
CA VAL A 420 27.82 -7.74 -1.65
C VAL A 420 27.19 -7.87 -0.26
N LEU A 421 26.31 -8.86 -0.04
CA LEU A 421 25.74 -9.11 1.29
C LEU A 421 26.79 -9.53 2.33
N GLY A 422 27.71 -10.39 1.92
CA GLY A 422 28.84 -10.80 2.76
C GLY A 422 29.79 -9.64 3.05
N LEU A 423 30.09 -8.83 2.04
CA LEU A 423 30.96 -7.67 2.18
C LEU A 423 30.33 -6.58 3.05
N ARG A 424 29.02 -6.29 2.91
CA ARG A 424 28.32 -5.30 3.76
C ARG A 424 28.34 -5.68 5.26
N LYS A 425 28.33 -6.95 5.60
CA LYS A 425 28.47 -7.40 7.01
C LYS A 425 29.80 -7.00 7.63
N ARG A 426 30.81 -6.69 6.81
CA ARG A 426 32.13 -6.21 7.24
C ARG A 426 32.23 -4.68 7.25
N MET A 427 31.16 -3.96 6.89
CA MET A 427 31.16 -2.49 6.75
C MET A 427 30.33 -1.84 7.84
N ALA A 428 30.86 -0.77 8.41
CA ALA A 428 30.08 0.17 9.22
C ALA A 428 29.94 1.49 8.46
N TRP A 429 28.70 2.00 8.39
CA TRP A 429 28.35 3.25 7.71
C TRP A 429 28.01 4.34 8.72
N ILE A 430 28.72 5.46 8.65
CA ILE A 430 28.43 6.68 9.41
C ILE A 430 28.13 7.79 8.40
N GLY A 431 26.84 8.08 8.18
CA GLY A 431 26.41 9.08 7.22
C GLY A 431 26.39 10.49 7.79
N GLN A 432 26.37 11.49 6.91
CA GLN A 432 26.32 12.92 7.26
C GLN A 432 25.13 13.27 8.17
N LYS A 433 23.96 12.67 7.94
CA LYS A 433 22.76 12.79 8.78
C LYS A 433 22.33 11.41 9.23
N PRO A 434 22.83 10.90 10.36
CA PRO A 434 22.45 9.58 10.83
C PRO A 434 20.94 9.49 11.07
N HIS A 435 20.31 8.47 10.51
CA HIS A 435 18.89 8.23 10.78
C HIS A 435 18.70 7.67 12.20
N ILE A 436 17.79 8.29 12.96
CA ILE A 436 17.47 7.90 14.33
C ILE A 436 16.03 7.39 14.34
N PHE A 437 15.88 6.14 14.77
CA PHE A 437 14.57 5.50 14.89
C PHE A 437 13.88 5.94 16.17
N ALA A 438 12.56 6.06 16.12
CA ALA A 438 11.77 6.25 17.32
C ALA A 438 11.99 5.07 18.29
N GLY A 439 12.26 5.38 19.58
CA GLY A 439 12.56 4.38 20.58
C GLY A 439 13.73 4.77 21.48
N SER A 440 14.23 3.86 22.31
CA SER A 440 15.34 4.15 23.23
C SER A 440 16.67 4.31 22.48
N VAL A 441 17.63 5.01 23.10
CA VAL A 441 19.02 5.07 22.62
C VAL A 441 19.61 3.66 22.49
N HIS A 442 19.35 2.80 23.47
CA HIS A 442 19.76 1.40 23.47
C HIS A 442 19.24 0.62 22.26
N ALA A 443 17.94 0.75 21.95
CA ALA A 443 17.33 0.11 20.77
C ALA A 443 17.91 0.64 19.46
N ASN A 444 18.30 1.92 19.45
CA ASN A 444 18.95 2.54 18.30
C ASN A 444 20.39 2.05 18.07
N VAL A 445 21.12 1.65 19.11
CA VAL A 445 22.45 1.03 18.95
C VAL A 445 22.31 -0.42 18.55
N ALA A 446 21.48 -1.20 19.23
CA ALA A 446 21.30 -2.63 18.95
C ALA A 446 20.70 -2.90 17.57
N LEU A 447 19.72 -2.08 17.09
CA LEU A 447 19.01 -2.24 15.81
C LEU A 447 18.46 -3.65 15.59
N ARG A 448 18.08 -4.35 16.67
CA ARG A 448 17.61 -5.75 16.65
C ARG A 448 18.61 -6.73 16.01
N ARG A 449 19.91 -6.44 16.07
CA ARG A 449 20.95 -7.37 15.64
C ARG A 449 21.12 -8.47 16.69
N ASP A 450 21.03 -9.73 16.27
CA ASP A 450 21.07 -10.89 17.17
C ASP A 450 22.46 -11.13 17.76
N ASP A 451 23.51 -10.63 17.10
CA ASP A 451 24.92 -10.70 17.46
C ASP A 451 25.40 -9.57 18.38
N VAL A 452 24.51 -8.60 18.72
CA VAL A 452 24.83 -7.47 19.59
C VAL A 452 24.15 -7.62 20.95
N SER A 453 24.95 -7.93 21.97
CA SER A 453 24.46 -8.11 23.32
C SER A 453 24.21 -6.77 24.06
N ALA A 454 23.49 -6.81 25.19
CA ALA A 454 23.29 -5.64 26.03
C ALA A 454 24.59 -5.07 26.59
N THR A 455 25.59 -5.94 26.82
CA THR A 455 26.94 -5.55 27.27
C THR A 455 27.68 -4.81 26.17
N ASP A 456 27.57 -5.25 24.92
CA ASP A 456 28.18 -4.57 23.76
C ASP A 456 27.57 -3.18 23.56
N VAL A 457 26.24 -3.07 23.70
CA VAL A 457 25.57 -1.76 23.62
C VAL A 457 26.04 -0.82 24.72
N ALA A 458 26.19 -1.30 25.97
CA ALA A 458 26.69 -0.48 27.08
C ALA A 458 28.14 -0.02 26.83
N ALA A 459 29.01 -0.92 26.36
CA ALA A 459 30.37 -0.59 25.98
C ALA A 459 30.44 0.44 24.84
N ALA A 460 29.59 0.27 23.81
CA ALA A 460 29.49 1.19 22.67
C ALA A 460 29.00 2.58 23.07
N LEU A 461 28.02 2.66 23.97
CA LEU A 461 27.53 3.94 24.51
C LEU A 461 28.60 4.67 25.31
N LYS A 462 29.37 3.93 26.11
CA LYS A 462 30.50 4.47 26.84
C LYS A 462 31.60 4.97 25.88
N PHE A 463 31.94 4.16 24.88
CA PHE A 463 32.91 4.54 23.83
C PHE A 463 32.53 5.84 23.14
N ALA A 464 31.25 6.04 22.83
CA ALA A 464 30.71 7.22 22.15
C ALA A 464 30.36 8.38 23.10
N GLU A 465 30.69 8.28 24.40
CA GLU A 465 30.40 9.29 25.43
C GLU A 465 28.91 9.64 25.52
N LEU A 466 28.03 8.65 25.33
CA LEU A 466 26.57 8.80 25.38
C LEU A 466 25.95 8.31 26.70
N GLU A 467 26.73 7.84 27.68
CA GLU A 467 26.19 7.32 28.94
C GLU A 467 25.35 8.37 29.68
N GLY A 468 25.80 9.62 29.70
CA GLY A 468 25.07 10.72 30.32
C GLY A 468 23.72 11.02 29.66
N VAL A 469 23.63 10.85 28.34
CA VAL A 469 22.39 11.05 27.58
C VAL A 469 21.42 9.89 27.81
N ALA A 470 21.89 8.66 27.82
CA ALA A 470 21.13 7.46 28.07
C ALA A 470 20.58 7.41 29.50
N GLN A 471 21.37 7.83 30.50
CA GLN A 471 21.02 7.84 31.93
C GLN A 471 20.15 9.04 32.33
N ALA A 472 20.36 10.20 31.71
CA ALA A 472 19.59 11.39 32.02
C ALA A 472 18.13 11.27 31.53
N ARG A 473 17.82 10.29 30.64
CA ARG A 473 16.49 10.09 30.07
C ARG A 473 16.03 8.62 30.10
N PRO A 474 16.10 7.93 31.24
CA PRO A 474 15.63 6.56 31.35
C PRO A 474 14.13 6.52 31.08
N GLY A 475 13.71 5.74 30.08
CA GLY A 475 12.31 5.57 29.71
C GLY A 475 11.74 6.62 28.73
N ILE A 476 12.51 7.66 28.35
CA ILE A 476 12.08 8.58 27.30
C ILE A 476 12.50 8.01 25.95
N ALA A 477 11.51 7.73 25.09
CA ALA A 477 11.75 7.36 23.71
C ALA A 477 12.23 8.58 22.92
N LEU A 478 13.27 8.40 22.10
CA LEU A 478 13.65 9.37 21.07
C LEU A 478 12.49 9.49 20.08
N GLY A 479 12.12 10.72 19.70
CA GLY A 479 11.13 10.97 18.66
C GLY A 479 11.66 10.58 17.28
N GLU A 480 10.75 10.55 16.28
CA GLU A 480 11.16 10.38 14.88
C GLU A 480 12.18 11.43 14.46
N GLY A 481 13.22 10.97 13.72
CA GLY A 481 14.32 11.84 13.28
C GLY A 481 15.25 12.32 14.38
N GLY A 482 15.23 11.69 15.58
CA GLY A 482 16.13 12.01 16.67
C GLY A 482 15.69 13.19 17.55
N GLY A 483 14.40 13.46 17.60
CA GLY A 483 13.85 14.47 18.50
C GLY A 483 14.34 14.27 19.92
N GLY A 484 15.17 15.22 20.42
CA GLY A 484 15.78 15.20 21.74
C GLY A 484 17.29 14.97 21.78
N LEU A 485 17.94 14.71 20.63
CA LEU A 485 19.40 14.69 20.50
C LEU A 485 19.91 15.93 19.78
N SER A 486 21.05 16.44 20.19
CA SER A 486 21.83 17.43 19.43
C SER A 486 22.48 16.78 18.21
N GLY A 487 22.94 17.60 17.24
CA GLY A 487 23.65 17.09 16.05
C GLY A 487 24.88 16.24 16.41
N GLY A 488 25.67 16.68 17.40
CA GLY A 488 26.81 15.91 17.88
C GLY A 488 26.43 14.61 18.56
N GLU A 489 25.35 14.57 19.35
CA GLU A 489 24.83 13.34 19.97
C GLU A 489 24.31 12.36 18.91
N ALA A 490 23.71 12.86 17.82
CA ALA A 490 23.27 12.03 16.70
C ALA A 490 24.46 11.34 16.01
N VAL A 491 25.55 12.06 15.75
CA VAL A 491 26.78 11.48 15.17
C VAL A 491 27.42 10.49 16.16
N ARG A 492 27.48 10.81 17.45
CA ARG A 492 27.98 9.89 18.50
C ARG A 492 27.14 8.62 18.60
N LEU A 493 25.82 8.71 18.37
CA LEU A 493 24.96 7.52 18.28
C LEU A 493 25.31 6.64 17.07
N ALA A 494 25.64 7.24 15.92
CA ALA A 494 26.13 6.48 14.77
C ALA A 494 27.51 5.83 15.04
N LEU A 495 28.39 6.51 15.75
CA LEU A 495 29.65 5.93 16.24
C LEU A 495 29.41 4.75 17.18
N ALA A 496 28.46 4.86 18.11
CA ALA A 496 28.08 3.75 18.99
C ALA A 496 27.55 2.54 18.21
N ARG A 497 26.76 2.77 17.15
CA ARG A 497 26.29 1.68 16.25
C ARG A 497 27.45 0.96 15.58
N ALA A 498 28.45 1.71 15.12
CA ALA A 498 29.64 1.16 14.47
C ALA A 498 30.57 0.45 15.48
N ALA A 499 30.69 0.98 16.70
CA ALA A 499 31.48 0.38 17.76
C ALA A 499 30.87 -0.91 18.33
N ALA A 500 29.55 -1.02 18.33
CA ALA A 500 28.83 -2.24 18.72
C ALA A 500 28.89 -3.36 17.67
N ASP A 501 29.45 -3.10 16.49
CA ASP A 501 29.57 -4.08 15.41
C ASP A 501 30.98 -4.69 15.42
N ALA A 502 31.08 -5.88 15.99
CA ALA A 502 32.38 -6.59 16.10
C ALA A 502 32.89 -7.11 14.74
N HIS A 503 31.99 -7.19 13.71
CA HIS A 503 32.35 -7.70 12.38
C HIS A 503 32.80 -6.61 11.42
N ALA A 504 32.56 -5.35 11.75
CA ALA A 504 32.92 -4.22 10.90
C ALA A 504 34.43 -3.96 10.97
N ASP A 505 35.12 -4.28 9.88
CA ASP A 505 36.54 -4.03 9.66
C ASP A 505 36.83 -2.98 8.57
N LEU A 506 35.79 -2.51 7.84
CA LEU A 506 35.81 -1.38 6.91
C LEU A 506 34.84 -0.29 7.38
N LEU A 507 35.38 0.90 7.68
CA LEU A 507 34.58 2.04 8.10
C LEU A 507 34.37 3.01 6.92
N LEU A 508 33.13 3.29 6.59
CA LEU A 508 32.73 4.26 5.56
C LEU A 508 32.05 5.44 6.26
N VAL A 509 32.68 6.61 6.22
CA VAL A 509 32.29 7.78 7.00
C VAL A 509 32.05 8.97 6.08
N ASP A 510 30.86 9.56 6.12
CA ASP A 510 30.47 10.66 5.28
C ASP A 510 30.24 11.93 6.12
N GLU A 511 31.12 12.91 5.98
CA GLU A 511 31.10 14.24 6.59
C GLU A 511 30.78 14.25 8.12
N PRO A 512 31.51 13.51 8.96
CA PRO A 512 31.15 13.29 10.37
C PRO A 512 31.26 14.54 11.25
N THR A 513 32.03 15.56 10.83
CA THR A 513 32.25 16.82 11.59
C THR A 513 31.39 17.98 11.06
N ALA A 514 30.59 17.76 10.00
CA ALA A 514 29.78 18.80 9.39
C ALA A 514 28.75 19.38 10.38
N HIS A 515 28.66 20.70 10.43
CA HIS A 515 27.73 21.44 11.29
C HIS A 515 27.94 21.24 12.81
N LEU A 516 29.09 20.74 13.24
CA LEU A 516 29.48 20.64 14.65
C LEU A 516 30.32 21.84 15.08
N ASP A 517 30.22 22.21 16.34
CA ASP A 517 31.21 23.12 16.95
C ASP A 517 32.59 22.45 17.04
N GLN A 518 33.62 23.28 17.15
CA GLN A 518 35.01 22.81 17.09
C GLN A 518 35.34 21.77 18.18
N ALA A 519 34.80 21.91 19.38
CA ALA A 519 35.08 20.98 20.48
C ALA A 519 34.42 19.61 20.22
N THR A 520 33.15 19.62 19.80
CA THR A 520 32.42 18.40 19.43
C THR A 520 33.03 17.73 18.20
N ALA A 521 33.44 18.50 17.18
CA ALA A 521 34.12 17.97 16.00
C ALA A 521 35.45 17.25 16.37
N GLN A 522 36.20 17.81 17.31
CA GLN A 522 37.42 17.19 17.79
C GLN A 522 37.17 15.89 18.57
N GLN A 523 36.13 15.87 19.45
CA GLN A 523 35.73 14.64 20.16
C GLN A 523 35.29 13.54 19.17
N VAL A 524 34.50 13.88 18.16
CA VAL A 524 34.08 12.94 17.10
C VAL A 524 35.29 12.41 16.32
N THR A 525 36.22 13.30 15.95
CA THR A 525 37.47 12.91 15.27
C THR A 525 38.30 11.93 16.10
N ASP A 526 38.53 12.22 17.39
CA ASP A 526 39.27 11.34 18.27
C ASP A 526 38.58 10.00 18.48
N ALA A 527 37.24 9.98 18.59
CA ALA A 527 36.47 8.75 18.66
C ALA A 527 36.56 7.93 17.37
N LEU A 528 36.51 8.57 16.19
CA LEU A 528 36.69 7.90 14.88
C LEU A 528 38.07 7.26 14.78
N LEU A 529 39.15 7.96 15.19
CA LEU A 529 40.51 7.43 15.16
C LEU A 529 40.69 6.23 16.10
N ARG A 530 40.05 6.27 17.27
CA ARG A 530 40.00 5.11 18.18
C ARG A 530 39.24 3.94 17.60
N LEU A 531 38.09 4.20 16.93
CA LEU A 531 37.30 3.17 16.29
C LEU A 531 38.01 2.50 15.11
N ALA A 532 38.86 3.25 14.41
CA ALA A 532 39.63 2.82 13.26
C ALA A 532 40.94 2.06 13.60
N GLN A 533 41.22 1.83 14.89
CA GLN A 533 42.35 0.97 15.25
C GLN A 533 42.15 -0.43 14.67
N ASP A 534 43.15 -0.92 13.94
CA ASP A 534 43.12 -2.22 13.24
C ASP A 534 42.02 -2.38 12.18
N LYS A 535 41.45 -1.26 11.67
CA LYS A 535 40.42 -1.25 10.61
C LYS A 535 40.83 -0.34 9.45
N THR A 536 40.35 -0.64 8.27
CA THR A 536 40.46 0.28 7.12
C THR A 536 39.35 1.33 7.23
N MET A 537 39.68 2.61 7.07
CA MET A 537 38.74 3.71 7.16
C MET A 537 38.80 4.63 5.94
N ILE A 538 37.65 4.92 5.38
CA ILE A 538 37.49 5.87 4.28
C ILE A 538 36.56 6.99 4.75
N VAL A 539 37.07 8.20 4.85
CA VAL A 539 36.32 9.38 5.31
C VAL A 539 36.13 10.35 4.17
N ALA A 540 34.91 10.58 3.74
CA ALA A 540 34.58 11.71 2.86
C ALA A 540 34.44 12.97 3.72
N THR A 541 35.23 14.01 3.44
CA THR A 541 35.17 15.25 4.22
C THR A 541 35.59 16.46 3.40
N HIS A 542 35.13 17.62 3.80
CA HIS A 542 35.65 18.91 3.36
C HIS A 542 36.43 19.64 4.49
N ASP A 543 36.49 19.02 5.68
CA ASP A 543 37.20 19.54 6.86
C ASP A 543 38.68 19.24 6.76
N PRO A 544 39.58 20.26 6.60
CA PRO A 544 41.01 20.06 6.48
C PRO A 544 41.64 19.56 7.79
N VAL A 545 41.01 19.86 8.95
CA VAL A 545 41.52 19.44 10.26
C VAL A 545 41.36 17.93 10.42
N LEU A 546 40.18 17.41 10.05
CA LEU A 546 39.92 15.97 10.03
C LEU A 546 40.82 15.27 8.99
N ALA A 547 40.92 15.83 7.78
CA ALA A 547 41.75 15.25 6.71
C ALA A 547 43.22 15.14 7.09
N ALA A 548 43.77 16.14 7.78
CA ALA A 548 45.16 16.14 8.25
C ALA A 548 45.47 15.07 9.33
N ARG A 549 44.45 14.47 9.93
CA ARG A 549 44.59 13.38 10.91
C ARG A 549 44.56 11.98 10.27
N MET A 550 44.37 11.91 8.96
CA MET A 550 44.37 10.65 8.18
C MET A 550 45.79 10.33 7.69
N ASP A 551 46.01 9.06 7.33
CA ASP A 551 47.31 8.61 6.84
C ASP A 551 47.57 9.13 5.42
N ARG A 552 46.52 9.31 4.63
CA ARG A 552 46.57 9.85 3.27
C ARG A 552 45.33 10.66 2.90
N VAL A 553 45.52 11.70 2.12
CA VAL A 553 44.43 12.53 1.56
C VAL A 553 44.38 12.33 0.05
N ILE A 554 43.20 12.03 -0.48
CA ILE A 554 42.92 11.87 -1.88
C ILE A 554 42.00 13.02 -2.32
N LEU A 555 42.45 13.77 -3.32
CA LEU A 555 41.65 14.82 -3.93
C LEU A 555 40.95 14.25 -5.17
N LEU A 556 39.61 14.16 -5.10
CA LEU A 556 38.84 13.88 -6.31
C LEU A 556 38.75 15.18 -7.11
N GLN A 557 39.36 15.20 -8.28
CA GLN A 557 39.22 16.31 -9.21
C GLN A 557 37.86 16.19 -9.89
N ALA A 558 37.03 17.22 -9.77
CA ALA A 558 35.94 17.41 -10.72
C ALA A 558 36.59 17.81 -12.05
N GLU A 559 36.31 17.08 -13.12
CA GLU A 559 36.70 17.60 -14.46
C GLU A 559 36.05 18.97 -14.65
N GLU A 560 36.90 20.00 -14.76
CA GLU A 560 36.46 21.31 -15.23
C GLU A 560 35.83 21.10 -16.61
N GLN A 561 34.56 21.45 -16.73
CA GLN A 561 33.86 21.51 -18.01
C GLN A 561 34.57 22.55 -18.86
N ALA A 562 35.30 22.09 -19.90
CA ALA A 562 35.81 22.91 -20.98
C ALA A 562 34.66 23.27 -21.94
#